data_849d9802c8e623c5bf959c63d490e5b2
#
_entry.id   849d9802c8e623c5bf959c63d490e5b2
#
_cell.length_a   1.000
_cell.length_b   1.000
_cell.length_c   1.000
_cell.angle_alpha   90.00
_cell.angle_beta   90.00
_cell.angle_gamma   90.00
#
_symmetry.space_group_name_H-M   'P 1'
#
loop_
_entity.id
_entity.type
_entity.pdbx_description
1 polymer ?
#
loop_
_entity_poly.entity_id
_entity_poly.type
_entity_poly.pdbx_seq_one_letter_code
_entity_poly.pdbx_strand_id
1 'polypeptide(L)'
;MKGPHHLQDVIGTRYCIEGFVGEGGMQYVYKAKDTLLNRYVALKTPKNPSAEKRFHRSAVVSAKVNHPNVAKTLDYIEEGGKYYLIEELIVGKDLTKSILDKTYYLDPFLVARIFHHLAKGIAASHHVDVVHRDLKPTNIMVVGDFQLQEIKITDFGIAKMAGSEIVDAVEGGEDSISASATAVGALPYMSPEAIETPRNVGLETDIWSLGAMMYELLSGHRPFGSGLKAVGKIVTAKYDDFPAFITRNPQFNYLSNQLIEIISSCLVLEPKNRPTADQIVQKCSELCYPIAKRYIGTLETPRNSFFGFIQRPDEPNVFYHNNCIYGDKPVAGERVMFSCYTGGGADRALPVVRIK
;
A
#
# COMPACT_ATOMS: atom_id res chain seq x y z
N MET A 1 -20.29 -3.31 -20.65
CA MET A 1 -19.07 -2.85 -19.98
C MET A 1 -19.45 -1.71 -19.02
N LYS A 2 -18.80 -1.51 -17.88
CA LYS A 2 -19.05 -0.34 -17.03
C LYS A 2 -18.24 0.87 -17.56
N GLY A 3 -18.83 2.07 -17.52
CA GLY A 3 -18.19 3.32 -17.94
C GLY A 3 -18.53 3.74 -19.39
N PRO A 4 -18.00 4.91 -19.82
CA PRO A 4 -18.41 5.56 -21.08
C PRO A 4 -17.82 4.96 -22.35
N HIS A 5 -16.92 3.98 -22.28
CA HIS A 5 -16.24 3.40 -23.45
C HIS A 5 -16.51 1.92 -23.62
N HIS A 6 -16.46 1.47 -24.88
CA HIS A 6 -16.63 0.10 -25.30
C HIS A 6 -15.31 -0.53 -25.76
N LEU A 7 -15.31 -1.87 -25.90
CA LEU A 7 -14.18 -2.58 -26.52
C LEU A 7 -13.96 -2.05 -27.92
N GLN A 8 -12.71 -1.91 -28.31
CA GLN A 8 -12.25 -1.42 -29.61
C GLN A 8 -12.48 0.09 -29.86
N ASP A 9 -13.02 0.86 -28.90
CA ASP A 9 -12.96 2.32 -29.00
C ASP A 9 -11.50 2.76 -29.07
N VAL A 10 -11.20 3.70 -29.98
CA VAL A 10 -9.87 4.25 -30.18
C VAL A 10 -9.84 5.69 -29.68
N ILE A 11 -9.01 5.99 -28.70
CA ILE A 11 -8.84 7.30 -28.10
C ILE A 11 -7.56 7.95 -28.63
N GLY A 12 -7.66 9.22 -29.04
CA GLY A 12 -6.52 9.96 -29.58
C GLY A 12 -5.90 9.31 -30.82
N THR A 13 -6.69 8.61 -31.63
CA THR A 13 -6.25 7.84 -32.83
C THR A 13 -5.16 6.79 -32.54
N ARG A 14 -4.87 6.52 -31.26
CA ARG A 14 -3.71 5.72 -30.84
C ARG A 14 -4.02 4.63 -29.82
N TYR A 15 -4.90 4.89 -28.86
CA TYR A 15 -5.13 3.98 -27.74
C TYR A 15 -6.41 3.20 -27.92
N CYS A 16 -6.31 1.93 -28.31
CA CYS A 16 -7.43 1.01 -28.52
C CYS A 16 -7.82 0.36 -27.20
N ILE A 17 -9.07 0.53 -26.76
CA ILE A 17 -9.58 -0.05 -25.51
C ILE A 17 -9.78 -1.55 -25.67
N GLU A 18 -9.10 -2.33 -24.82
CA GLU A 18 -9.20 -3.80 -24.80
C GLU A 18 -9.96 -4.35 -23.59
N GLY A 19 -10.17 -3.56 -22.53
CA GLY A 19 -10.89 -4.04 -21.36
C GLY A 19 -11.13 -2.98 -20.32
N PHE A 20 -12.11 -3.24 -19.47
CA PHE A 20 -12.37 -2.46 -18.28
C PHE A 20 -11.60 -3.06 -17.10
N VAL A 21 -10.73 -2.28 -16.47
CA VAL A 21 -9.91 -2.71 -15.32
C VAL A 21 -10.66 -2.48 -14.01
N GLY A 22 -11.29 -1.32 -13.88
CA GLY A 22 -12.00 -0.97 -12.65
C GLY A 22 -12.45 0.48 -12.61
N GLU A 23 -13.04 0.84 -11.48
CA GLU A 23 -13.46 2.20 -11.20
C GLU A 23 -12.99 2.62 -9.80
N GLY A 24 -12.40 3.80 -9.71
CA GLY A 24 -12.16 4.50 -8.45
C GLY A 24 -13.30 5.47 -8.12
N GLY A 25 -13.21 6.18 -7.01
CA GLY A 25 -14.23 7.17 -6.63
C GLY A 25 -14.51 8.21 -7.73
N MET A 26 -13.49 8.59 -8.52
CA MET A 26 -13.57 9.73 -9.45
C MET A 26 -13.24 9.40 -10.89
N GLN A 27 -12.79 8.19 -11.19
CA GLN A 27 -12.30 7.82 -12.52
C GLN A 27 -12.66 6.39 -12.89
N TYR A 28 -12.81 6.17 -14.20
CA TYR A 28 -12.80 4.85 -14.81
C TYR A 28 -11.39 4.51 -15.28
N VAL A 29 -11.03 3.23 -15.19
CA VAL A 29 -9.72 2.73 -15.62
C VAL A 29 -9.93 1.61 -16.65
N TYR A 30 -9.30 1.75 -17.80
CA TYR A 30 -9.33 0.78 -18.88
C TYR A 30 -7.93 0.26 -19.17
N LYS A 31 -7.84 -0.99 -19.58
CA LYS A 31 -6.69 -1.53 -20.29
C LYS A 31 -6.81 -1.11 -21.75
N ALA A 32 -5.81 -0.41 -22.25
CA ALA A 32 -5.75 -0.04 -23.65
C ALA A 32 -4.43 -0.48 -24.29
N LYS A 33 -4.47 -0.69 -25.62
CA LYS A 33 -3.27 -0.95 -26.42
C LYS A 33 -2.82 0.34 -27.09
N ASP A 34 -1.60 0.78 -26.78
CA ASP A 34 -0.89 1.80 -27.55
C ASP A 34 -0.48 1.19 -28.90
N THR A 35 -1.22 1.52 -29.95
CA THR A 35 -1.01 0.94 -31.28
C THR A 35 0.29 1.38 -31.93
N LEU A 36 0.81 2.56 -31.56
CA LEU A 36 2.06 3.10 -32.09
C LEU A 36 3.29 2.39 -31.47
N LEU A 37 3.29 2.18 -30.16
CA LEU A 37 4.40 1.57 -29.44
C LEU A 37 4.19 0.07 -29.16
N ASN A 38 3.07 -0.49 -29.61
CA ASN A 38 2.68 -1.90 -29.44
C ASN A 38 2.81 -2.41 -28.00
N ARG A 39 2.34 -1.63 -27.02
CA ARG A 39 2.36 -1.96 -25.61
C ARG A 39 1.01 -1.72 -24.95
N TYR A 40 0.78 -2.36 -23.79
CA TYR A 40 -0.41 -2.11 -22.99
C TYR A 40 -0.20 -0.94 -22.04
N VAL A 41 -1.26 -0.17 -21.80
CA VAL A 41 -1.29 1.01 -20.93
C VAL A 41 -2.57 1.01 -20.09
N ALA A 42 -2.55 1.72 -18.97
CA ALA A 42 -3.75 2.07 -18.22
C ALA A 42 -4.27 3.42 -18.73
N LEU A 43 -5.48 3.42 -19.25
CA LEU A 43 -6.18 4.62 -19.72
C LEU A 43 -7.21 5.00 -18.65
N LYS A 44 -7.06 6.17 -18.04
CA LYS A 44 -7.95 6.71 -17.02
C LYS A 44 -8.76 7.87 -17.57
N THR A 45 -10.04 7.96 -17.19
CA THR A 45 -10.92 9.08 -17.55
C THR A 45 -11.82 9.46 -16.38
N PRO A 46 -12.10 10.76 -16.13
CA PRO A 46 -12.94 11.19 -15.01
C PRO A 46 -14.38 10.74 -15.17
N LYS A 47 -15.08 10.51 -14.05
CA LYS A 47 -16.48 10.08 -14.02
C LYS A 47 -17.49 11.20 -14.27
N ASN A 48 -17.11 12.43 -13.95
CA ASN A 48 -18.01 13.58 -14.02
C ASN A 48 -17.23 14.89 -14.30
N PRO A 49 -17.91 15.94 -14.80
CA PRO A 49 -17.29 17.22 -15.15
C PRO A 49 -16.61 17.93 -13.96
N SER A 50 -17.08 17.74 -12.73
CA SER A 50 -16.45 18.35 -11.55
C SER A 50 -15.05 17.75 -11.27
N ALA A 51 -14.79 16.52 -11.73
CA ALA A 51 -13.50 15.87 -11.63
C ALA A 51 -12.51 16.33 -12.71
N GLU A 52 -12.94 16.91 -13.84
CA GLU A 52 -12.10 17.21 -15.01
C GLU A 52 -10.96 18.20 -14.73
N LYS A 53 -11.24 19.36 -14.15
CA LYS A 53 -10.19 20.36 -13.83
C LYS A 53 -9.13 19.83 -12.88
N ARG A 54 -9.52 18.94 -12.00
CA ARG A 54 -8.68 18.30 -11.01
C ARG A 54 -7.88 17.17 -11.63
N PHE A 55 -8.50 16.44 -12.56
CA PHE A 55 -7.88 15.38 -13.32
C PHE A 55 -6.69 15.90 -14.16
N HIS A 56 -6.86 17.06 -14.84
CA HIS A 56 -5.77 17.73 -15.55
C HIS A 56 -4.62 18.09 -14.59
N ARG A 57 -4.92 18.71 -13.43
CA ARG A 57 -3.87 19.05 -12.45
C ARG A 57 -3.15 17.80 -11.94
N SER A 58 -3.88 16.72 -11.70
CA SER A 58 -3.29 15.44 -11.29
C SER A 58 -2.31 14.91 -12.32
N ALA A 59 -2.71 14.93 -13.61
CA ALA A 59 -1.85 14.50 -14.71
C ALA A 59 -0.55 15.31 -14.78
N VAL A 60 -0.65 16.65 -14.68
CA VAL A 60 0.54 17.54 -14.66
C VAL A 60 1.46 17.26 -13.47
N VAL A 61 0.88 16.97 -12.32
CA VAL A 61 1.64 16.70 -11.09
C VAL A 61 2.31 15.33 -11.17
N SER A 62 1.57 14.28 -11.54
CA SER A 62 2.12 12.93 -11.64
C SER A 62 3.20 12.80 -12.73
N ALA A 63 3.09 13.56 -13.82
CA ALA A 63 4.09 13.58 -14.88
C ALA A 63 5.47 14.09 -14.45
N LYS A 64 5.56 14.85 -13.35
CA LYS A 64 6.85 15.33 -12.80
C LYS A 64 7.63 14.22 -12.08
N VAL A 65 6.95 13.18 -11.60
CA VAL A 65 7.58 12.13 -10.80
C VAL A 65 8.00 10.98 -11.69
N ASN A 66 9.29 10.68 -11.71
CA ASN A 66 9.84 9.54 -12.47
C ASN A 66 10.70 8.67 -11.54
N HIS A 67 10.13 7.57 -11.06
CA HIS A 67 10.82 6.65 -10.16
C HIS A 67 10.26 5.23 -10.31
N PRO A 68 11.08 4.15 -10.16
CA PRO A 68 10.60 2.76 -10.27
C PRO A 68 9.44 2.40 -9.33
N ASN A 69 9.34 3.04 -8.17
CA ASN A 69 8.26 2.82 -7.21
C ASN A 69 7.08 3.80 -7.36
N VAL A 70 6.96 4.48 -8.50
CA VAL A 70 5.85 5.36 -8.84
C VAL A 70 5.30 4.98 -10.20
N ALA A 71 3.99 4.90 -10.35
CA ALA A 71 3.34 4.64 -11.64
C ALA A 71 3.68 5.76 -12.63
N LYS A 72 4.24 5.39 -13.78
CA LYS A 72 4.73 6.37 -14.74
C LYS A 72 3.59 6.94 -15.57
N THR A 73 3.45 8.25 -15.61
CA THR A 73 2.62 8.97 -16.57
C THR A 73 3.28 8.92 -17.95
N LEU A 74 2.52 8.51 -18.96
CA LEU A 74 3.01 8.30 -20.33
C LEU A 74 2.49 9.36 -21.30
N ASP A 75 1.22 9.79 -21.12
CA ASP A 75 0.56 10.73 -22.02
C ASP A 75 -0.66 11.35 -21.35
N TYR A 76 -1.14 12.46 -21.89
CA TYR A 76 -2.38 13.12 -21.51
C TYR A 76 -3.10 13.61 -22.76
N ILE A 77 -4.36 13.24 -22.95
CA ILE A 77 -5.13 13.51 -24.15
C ILE A 77 -6.42 14.23 -23.79
N GLU A 78 -6.76 15.21 -24.61
CA GLU A 78 -8.07 15.86 -24.65
C GLU A 78 -8.71 15.55 -26.01
N GLU A 79 -9.88 14.89 -26.01
CA GLU A 79 -10.61 14.53 -27.23
C GLU A 79 -12.12 14.61 -26.99
N GLY A 80 -12.83 15.36 -27.86
CA GLY A 80 -14.28 15.50 -27.77
C GLY A 80 -14.78 16.08 -26.43
N GLY A 81 -14.00 16.96 -25.78
CA GLY A 81 -14.31 17.54 -24.47
C GLY A 81 -14.14 16.54 -23.31
N LYS A 82 -13.52 15.40 -23.53
CA LYS A 82 -13.16 14.41 -22.51
C LYS A 82 -11.65 14.37 -22.32
N TYR A 83 -11.24 14.00 -21.09
CA TYR A 83 -9.84 13.98 -20.68
C TYR A 83 -9.40 12.55 -20.38
N TYR A 84 -8.19 12.21 -20.81
CA TYR A 84 -7.61 10.89 -20.65
C TYR A 84 -6.18 10.99 -20.14
N LEU A 85 -5.89 10.29 -19.05
CA LEU A 85 -4.54 10.11 -18.53
C LEU A 85 -4.07 8.70 -18.89
N ILE A 86 -2.93 8.63 -19.54
CA ILE A 86 -2.30 7.38 -19.94
C ILE A 86 -1.13 7.10 -19.00
N GLU A 87 -1.19 6.00 -18.31
CA GLU A 87 -0.14 5.55 -17.39
C GLU A 87 0.36 4.15 -17.77
N GLU A 88 1.49 3.77 -17.21
CA GLU A 88 1.94 2.37 -17.32
C GLU A 88 0.88 1.41 -16.73
N LEU A 89 0.65 0.31 -17.43
CA LEU A 89 -0.22 -0.75 -16.93
C LEU A 89 0.55 -1.64 -15.97
N ILE A 90 0.20 -1.57 -14.69
CA ILE A 90 0.76 -2.44 -13.65
C ILE A 90 -0.09 -3.71 -13.57
N VAL A 91 0.49 -4.85 -13.96
CA VAL A 91 -0.20 -6.16 -13.94
C VAL A 91 -0.12 -6.75 -12.53
N GLY A 92 -0.86 -6.16 -11.62
CA GLY A 92 -0.90 -6.52 -10.20
C GLY A 92 -2.24 -6.18 -9.56
N LYS A 93 -2.25 -6.18 -8.24
CA LYS A 93 -3.40 -5.76 -7.42
C LYS A 93 -2.96 -4.69 -6.45
N ASP A 94 -3.90 -3.92 -5.92
CA ASP A 94 -3.60 -3.01 -4.83
C ASP A 94 -3.14 -3.77 -3.56
N LEU A 95 -2.45 -3.07 -2.66
CA LEU A 95 -1.84 -3.65 -1.45
C LEU A 95 -2.89 -4.31 -0.54
N THR A 96 -4.13 -3.79 -0.54
CA THR A 96 -5.23 -4.41 0.21
C THR A 96 -5.49 -5.81 -0.31
N LYS A 97 -5.77 -5.96 -1.62
CA LYS A 97 -6.11 -7.26 -2.24
C LYS A 97 -4.92 -8.20 -2.36
N SER A 98 -3.72 -7.64 -2.57
CA SER A 98 -2.49 -8.45 -2.68
C SER A 98 -2.04 -9.01 -1.34
N ILE A 99 -2.17 -8.24 -0.26
CA ILE A 99 -1.53 -8.51 1.03
C ILE A 99 -2.56 -8.53 2.17
N LEU A 100 -3.22 -7.39 2.47
CA LEU A 100 -4.02 -7.23 3.68
C LEU A 100 -5.22 -8.18 3.77
N ASP A 101 -5.85 -8.48 2.63
CA ASP A 101 -6.97 -9.43 2.59
C ASP A 101 -6.52 -10.89 2.82
N LYS A 102 -5.23 -11.19 2.62
CA LYS A 102 -4.67 -12.55 2.68
C LYS A 102 -3.94 -12.85 3.98
N THR A 103 -3.61 -11.85 4.78
CA THR A 103 -2.84 -12.02 6.01
C THR A 103 -3.45 -11.28 7.18
N TYR A 104 -3.12 -11.69 8.39
CA TYR A 104 -3.47 -10.97 9.61
C TYR A 104 -2.50 -9.81 9.86
N TYR A 105 -1.22 -10.02 9.61
CA TYR A 105 -0.10 -9.09 9.72
C TYR A 105 1.07 -9.59 8.87
N LEU A 106 2.08 -8.76 8.66
CA LEU A 106 3.31 -9.16 7.98
C LEU A 106 4.47 -9.31 8.96
N ASP A 107 5.40 -10.20 8.63
CA ASP A 107 6.67 -10.26 9.32
C ASP A 107 7.53 -9.02 9.03
N PRO A 108 8.48 -8.68 9.93
CA PRO A 108 9.26 -7.46 9.81
C PRO A 108 10.14 -7.39 8.56
N PHE A 109 10.49 -8.53 7.94
CA PHE A 109 11.27 -8.53 6.69
C PHE A 109 10.48 -7.97 5.52
N LEU A 110 9.21 -8.40 5.36
CA LEU A 110 8.34 -7.86 4.32
C LEU A 110 7.96 -6.41 4.60
N VAL A 111 7.67 -6.05 5.87
CA VAL A 111 7.36 -4.66 6.25
C VAL A 111 8.54 -3.75 5.94
N ALA A 112 9.76 -4.11 6.33
CA ALA A 112 10.97 -3.33 6.03
C ALA A 112 11.16 -3.11 4.51
N ARG A 113 10.92 -4.16 3.72
CA ARG A 113 11.03 -4.09 2.26
C ARG A 113 9.98 -3.16 1.67
N ILE A 114 8.71 -3.29 2.05
CA ILE A 114 7.63 -2.41 1.58
C ILE A 114 7.91 -0.97 1.98
N PHE A 115 8.29 -0.74 3.25
CA PHE A 115 8.61 0.58 3.78
C PHE A 115 9.68 1.27 2.94
N HIS A 116 10.79 0.59 2.69
CA HIS A 116 11.91 1.12 1.90
C HIS A 116 11.51 1.49 0.46
N HIS A 117 10.74 0.63 -0.22
CA HIS A 117 10.28 0.92 -1.58
C HIS A 117 9.33 2.12 -1.63
N LEU A 118 8.38 2.21 -0.70
CA LEU A 118 7.44 3.33 -0.64
C LEU A 118 8.14 4.62 -0.25
N ALA A 119 9.05 4.59 0.73
CA ALA A 119 9.84 5.76 1.12
C ALA A 119 10.63 6.34 -0.06
N LYS A 120 11.25 5.49 -0.91
CA LYS A 120 11.95 5.93 -2.14
C LYS A 120 11.00 6.60 -3.14
N GLY A 121 9.82 6.03 -3.36
CA GLY A 121 8.81 6.62 -4.25
C GLY A 121 8.34 7.99 -3.75
N ILE A 122 8.12 8.12 -2.43
CA ILE A 122 7.72 9.38 -1.79
C ILE A 122 8.88 10.39 -1.84
N ALA A 123 10.13 10.00 -1.55
CA ALA A 123 11.28 10.88 -1.66
C ALA A 123 11.41 11.45 -3.09
N ALA A 124 11.26 10.61 -4.11
CA ALA A 124 11.29 11.07 -5.50
C ALA A 124 10.18 12.07 -5.84
N SER A 125 8.99 11.94 -5.25
CA SER A 125 7.92 12.93 -5.43
C SER A 125 8.20 14.22 -4.67
N HIS A 126 8.71 14.14 -3.47
CA HIS A 126 9.06 15.29 -2.63
C HIS A 126 10.20 16.13 -3.23
N HIS A 127 11.18 15.51 -3.91
CA HIS A 127 12.26 16.22 -4.61
C HIS A 127 11.78 17.13 -5.76
N VAL A 128 10.58 16.91 -6.27
CA VAL A 128 9.95 17.76 -7.30
C VAL A 128 8.73 18.53 -6.76
N ASP A 129 8.68 18.73 -5.43
CA ASP A 129 7.61 19.45 -4.71
C ASP A 129 6.21 18.85 -4.96
N VAL A 130 6.11 17.55 -5.14
CA VAL A 130 4.85 16.83 -5.31
C VAL A 130 4.47 16.11 -4.04
N VAL A 131 3.32 16.46 -3.47
CA VAL A 131 2.70 15.81 -2.32
C VAL A 131 1.60 14.89 -2.83
N HIS A 132 1.60 13.64 -2.36
CA HIS A 132 0.60 12.64 -2.76
C HIS A 132 -0.78 12.92 -2.14
N ARG A 133 -0.84 13.15 -0.83
CA ARG A 133 -2.03 13.52 -0.02
C ARG A 133 -3.12 12.47 0.16
N ASP A 134 -3.03 11.32 -0.49
CA ASP A 134 -3.98 10.19 -0.38
C ASP A 134 -3.26 8.84 -0.36
N LEU A 135 -2.13 8.78 0.37
CA LEU A 135 -1.43 7.52 0.54
C LEU A 135 -2.26 6.58 1.41
N LYS A 136 -2.62 5.45 0.81
CA LYS A 136 -3.39 4.37 1.44
C LYS A 136 -3.16 3.06 0.68
N PRO A 137 -3.45 1.90 1.27
CA PRO A 137 -3.18 0.61 0.64
C PRO A 137 -3.79 0.42 -0.76
N THR A 138 -4.95 1.02 -1.04
CA THR A 138 -5.60 0.93 -2.36
C THR A 138 -4.89 1.73 -3.45
N ASN A 139 -4.00 2.67 -3.10
CA ASN A 139 -3.20 3.47 -4.03
C ASN A 139 -1.76 2.93 -4.16
N ILE A 140 -1.48 1.74 -3.62
CA ILE A 140 -0.21 1.04 -3.77
C ILE A 140 -0.44 -0.22 -4.57
N MET A 141 0.13 -0.30 -5.77
CA MET A 141 0.06 -1.49 -6.61
C MET A 141 1.21 -2.44 -6.30
N VAL A 142 0.89 -3.73 -6.22
CA VAL A 142 1.84 -4.82 -5.93
C VAL A 142 1.76 -5.87 -7.03
N VAL A 143 2.90 -6.24 -7.59
CA VAL A 143 3.05 -7.37 -8.51
C VAL A 143 3.69 -8.54 -7.78
N GLY A 144 3.11 -9.73 -7.94
CA GLY A 144 3.63 -10.97 -7.37
C GLY A 144 3.28 -11.19 -5.90
N ASP A 145 2.24 -10.55 -5.38
CA ASP A 145 1.74 -10.73 -4.01
C ASP A 145 2.89 -10.65 -2.97
N PHE A 146 3.06 -11.66 -2.11
CA PHE A 146 4.14 -11.70 -1.10
C PHE A 146 5.56 -11.77 -1.69
N GLN A 147 5.73 -11.98 -3.01
CA GLN A 147 7.03 -11.89 -3.65
C GLN A 147 7.53 -10.45 -3.81
N LEU A 148 6.60 -9.49 -3.83
CA LEU A 148 6.89 -8.06 -3.99
C LEU A 148 7.82 -7.81 -5.18
N GLN A 149 7.48 -8.39 -6.36
CA GLN A 149 8.27 -8.22 -7.58
C GLN A 149 8.35 -6.76 -7.99
N GLU A 150 7.20 -6.06 -7.89
CA GLU A 150 7.12 -4.61 -8.04
C GLU A 150 6.20 -4.03 -6.98
N ILE A 151 6.52 -2.82 -6.51
CA ILE A 151 5.67 -2.00 -5.64
C ILE A 151 5.67 -0.60 -6.22
N LYS A 152 4.49 -0.07 -6.54
CA LYS A 152 4.35 1.26 -7.14
C LYS A 152 3.22 2.06 -6.49
N ILE A 153 3.52 3.32 -6.21
CA ILE A 153 2.54 4.30 -5.76
C ILE A 153 1.79 4.81 -6.99
N THR A 154 0.46 4.88 -6.92
CA THR A 154 -0.42 5.34 -8.01
C THR A 154 -1.28 6.52 -7.54
N ASP A 155 -1.97 7.17 -8.47
CA ASP A 155 -2.98 8.20 -8.19
C ASP A 155 -2.47 9.46 -7.48
N PHE A 156 -1.28 9.94 -7.88
CA PHE A 156 -0.75 11.23 -7.43
C PHE A 156 -1.68 12.40 -7.80
N GLY A 157 -1.86 13.32 -6.86
CA GLY A 157 -2.53 14.61 -7.10
C GLY A 157 -4.06 14.57 -7.16
N ILE A 158 -4.72 13.41 -7.11
CA ILE A 158 -6.20 13.29 -7.09
C ILE A 158 -6.76 13.76 -5.74
N ALA A 159 -5.98 13.72 -4.70
CA ALA A 159 -6.36 13.84 -3.31
C ALA A 159 -6.73 15.25 -2.81
N LYS A 160 -6.48 16.32 -3.58
CA LYS A 160 -6.97 17.64 -3.16
C LYS A 160 -8.51 17.72 -3.04
N MET A 161 -9.18 16.64 -3.47
CA MET A 161 -10.63 16.46 -3.44
C MET A 161 -11.13 15.72 -2.21
N ALA A 162 -10.43 14.67 -1.80
CA ALA A 162 -10.80 13.92 -0.61
C ALA A 162 -10.83 14.84 0.63
N GLY A 163 -9.89 15.80 0.71
CA GLY A 163 -9.86 16.77 1.80
C GLY A 163 -11.13 17.61 1.94
N SER A 164 -11.69 18.15 0.84
CA SER A 164 -12.94 18.92 0.92
C SER A 164 -14.17 18.04 1.16
N GLU A 165 -14.25 16.88 0.51
CA GLU A 165 -15.33 15.92 0.72
C GLU A 165 -15.29 15.29 2.12
N ILE A 166 -14.08 15.13 2.68
CA ILE A 166 -13.92 14.61 4.05
C ILE A 166 -14.24 15.69 5.07
N VAL A 167 -13.87 16.95 4.84
CA VAL A 167 -14.29 18.06 5.71
C VAL A 167 -15.80 18.20 5.69
N ASP A 168 -16.42 18.21 4.51
CA ASP A 168 -17.88 18.25 4.36
C ASP A 168 -18.54 17.03 5.02
N ALA A 169 -17.91 15.85 4.93
CA ALA A 169 -18.39 14.63 5.56
C ALA A 169 -18.19 14.64 7.09
N VAL A 170 -17.07 15.16 7.59
CA VAL A 170 -16.81 15.33 9.04
C VAL A 170 -17.77 16.36 9.63
N GLU A 171 -18.00 17.48 8.96
CA GLU A 171 -18.98 18.50 9.38
C GLU A 171 -20.43 17.99 9.28
N GLY A 172 -20.74 17.11 8.33
CA GLY A 172 -22.04 16.47 8.13
C GLY A 172 -22.36 15.31 9.08
N GLY A 173 -21.39 14.83 9.87
CA GLY A 173 -21.56 13.77 10.85
C GLY A 173 -21.47 12.33 10.31
N GLU A 174 -21.79 11.33 11.16
CA GLU A 174 -21.61 9.89 10.87
C GLU A 174 -22.30 9.41 9.58
N ASP A 175 -23.47 9.92 9.27
CA ASP A 175 -24.24 9.52 8.08
C ASP A 175 -23.57 9.99 6.79
N SER A 176 -22.98 11.20 6.78
CA SER A 176 -22.27 11.76 5.63
C SER A 176 -20.94 11.06 5.37
N ILE A 177 -20.19 10.70 6.42
CA ILE A 177 -18.94 9.93 6.27
C ILE A 177 -19.25 8.52 5.79
N SER A 178 -20.28 7.87 6.37
CA SER A 178 -20.67 6.52 6.00
C SER A 178 -21.17 6.44 4.55
N ALA A 179 -21.71 7.53 4.00
CA ALA A 179 -22.14 7.62 2.61
C ALA A 179 -20.98 7.76 1.61
N SER A 180 -19.80 8.24 2.04
CA SER A 180 -18.63 8.40 1.17
C SER A 180 -17.61 7.27 1.37
N ALA A 181 -17.66 6.25 0.50
CA ALA A 181 -16.70 5.14 0.52
C ALA A 181 -15.23 5.61 0.40
N THR A 182 -14.99 6.74 -0.27
CA THR A 182 -13.67 7.36 -0.44
C THR A 182 -13.16 7.95 0.87
N ALA A 183 -14.01 8.68 1.59
CA ALA A 183 -13.68 9.27 2.89
C ALA A 183 -13.42 8.18 3.95
N VAL A 184 -14.30 7.18 4.02
CA VAL A 184 -14.14 6.03 4.95
C VAL A 184 -12.81 5.30 4.70
N GLY A 185 -12.42 5.12 3.44
CA GLY A 185 -11.19 4.41 3.08
C GLY A 185 -9.90 5.21 3.32
N ALA A 186 -9.95 6.55 3.25
CA ALA A 186 -8.78 7.42 3.41
C ALA A 186 -8.53 7.81 4.87
N LEU A 187 -9.59 8.04 5.64
CA LEU A 187 -9.53 8.59 6.99
C LEU A 187 -8.49 7.93 7.92
N PRO A 188 -8.34 6.59 7.98
CA PRO A 188 -7.38 5.94 8.87
C PRO A 188 -5.90 6.31 8.62
N TYR A 189 -5.58 6.85 7.44
CA TYR A 189 -4.22 7.20 7.02
C TYR A 189 -4.00 8.71 6.93
N MET A 190 -5.03 9.53 7.18
CA MET A 190 -4.94 10.98 7.14
C MET A 190 -4.16 11.52 8.33
N SER A 191 -3.36 12.56 8.07
CA SER A 191 -2.67 13.29 9.10
C SER A 191 -3.59 14.29 9.84
N PRO A 192 -3.25 14.69 11.07
CA PRO A 192 -4.02 15.69 11.82
C PRO A 192 -4.27 16.96 11.02
N GLU A 193 -3.22 17.53 10.43
CA GLU A 193 -3.29 18.76 9.62
C GLU A 193 -4.13 18.58 8.34
N ALA A 194 -4.22 17.36 7.79
CA ALA A 194 -5.09 17.11 6.64
C ALA A 194 -6.59 17.12 7.02
N ILE A 195 -6.91 16.87 8.29
CA ILE A 195 -8.26 16.95 8.84
C ILE A 195 -8.57 18.37 9.29
N GLU A 196 -7.67 19.01 10.06
CA GLU A 196 -7.93 20.31 10.69
C GLU A 196 -7.71 21.51 9.76
N THR A 197 -6.69 21.44 8.89
CA THR A 197 -6.28 22.53 8.00
C THR A 197 -5.96 22.05 6.59
N PRO A 198 -6.91 21.44 5.85
CA PRO A 198 -6.65 20.75 4.57
C PRO A 198 -6.08 21.61 3.45
N ARG A 199 -6.13 22.95 3.61
CA ARG A 199 -5.53 23.88 2.65
C ARG A 199 -4.01 24.05 2.81
N ASN A 200 -3.47 23.75 4.00
CA ASN A 200 -2.06 23.97 4.38
C ASN A 200 -1.31 22.66 4.60
N VAL A 201 -1.57 21.67 3.77
CA VAL A 201 -0.98 20.32 3.88
C VAL A 201 0.35 20.28 3.12
N GLY A 202 1.45 20.00 3.82
CA GLY A 202 2.81 19.88 3.29
C GLY A 202 3.23 18.46 2.94
N LEU A 203 4.53 18.27 2.71
CA LEU A 203 5.16 16.97 2.42
C LEU A 203 5.01 15.99 3.59
N GLU A 204 4.95 16.49 4.80
CA GLU A 204 4.90 15.75 6.05
C GLU A 204 3.63 14.91 6.21
N THR A 205 2.56 15.24 5.46
CA THR A 205 1.32 14.44 5.46
C THR A 205 1.52 13.05 4.87
N ASP A 206 2.35 12.94 3.82
CA ASP A 206 2.67 11.66 3.20
C ASP A 206 3.49 10.77 4.14
N ILE A 207 4.34 11.39 4.97
CA ILE A 207 5.14 10.70 6.01
C ILE A 207 4.23 10.08 7.06
N TRP A 208 3.23 10.83 7.52
CA TRP A 208 2.22 10.30 8.44
C TRP A 208 1.45 9.12 7.83
N SER A 209 0.95 9.29 6.60
CA SER A 209 0.20 8.24 5.90
C SER A 209 1.04 6.97 5.70
N LEU A 210 2.33 7.14 5.37
CA LEU A 210 3.28 6.04 5.28
C LEU A 210 3.45 5.33 6.63
N GLY A 211 3.64 6.07 7.72
CA GLY A 211 3.71 5.52 9.08
C GLY A 211 2.48 4.74 9.48
N ALA A 212 1.29 5.28 9.19
CA ALA A 212 0.02 4.62 9.49
C ALA A 212 -0.17 3.29 8.70
N MET A 213 0.22 3.27 7.43
CA MET A 213 0.21 2.04 6.62
C MET A 213 1.20 1.00 7.17
N MET A 214 2.41 1.41 7.54
CA MET A 214 3.41 0.48 8.06
C MET A 214 3.02 -0.08 9.42
N TYR A 215 2.38 0.75 10.26
CA TYR A 215 1.79 0.27 11.51
C TYR A 215 0.76 -0.84 11.23
N GLU A 216 -0.17 -0.63 10.28
CA GLU A 216 -1.19 -1.62 9.93
C GLU A 216 -0.57 -2.91 9.39
N LEU A 217 0.42 -2.84 8.52
CA LEU A 217 1.09 -4.02 7.97
C LEU A 217 1.80 -4.85 9.05
N LEU A 218 2.43 -4.18 10.03
CA LEU A 218 3.19 -4.84 11.09
C LEU A 218 2.29 -5.40 12.20
N SER A 219 1.23 -4.65 12.56
CA SER A 219 0.35 -4.98 13.69
C SER A 219 -0.90 -5.77 13.30
N GLY A 220 -1.34 -5.66 12.05
CA GLY A 220 -2.59 -6.24 11.53
C GLY A 220 -3.83 -5.39 11.75
N HIS A 221 -3.69 -4.19 12.33
CA HIS A 221 -4.81 -3.26 12.55
C HIS A 221 -4.35 -1.81 12.41
N ARG A 222 -5.30 -0.93 12.13
CA ARG A 222 -5.04 0.49 11.89
C ARG A 222 -4.67 1.19 13.20
N PRO A 223 -3.68 2.10 13.21
CA PRO A 223 -3.18 2.72 14.44
C PRO A 223 -4.23 3.52 15.21
N PHE A 224 -5.17 4.14 14.50
CA PHE A 224 -6.21 4.99 15.09
C PHE A 224 -7.61 4.35 15.01
N GLY A 225 -7.71 3.10 14.48
CA GLY A 225 -8.99 2.46 14.20
C GLY A 225 -9.64 2.96 12.91
N SER A 226 -10.97 3.01 12.86
CA SER A 226 -11.76 3.40 11.66
C SER A 226 -13.01 4.19 12.04
N GLY A 227 -13.60 4.88 11.03
CA GLY A 227 -14.77 5.72 11.22
C GLY A 227 -14.49 6.99 12.02
N LEU A 228 -15.54 7.69 12.44
CA LEU A 228 -15.43 8.97 13.17
C LEU A 228 -14.64 8.87 14.49
N LYS A 229 -14.70 7.72 15.17
CA LYS A 229 -13.93 7.50 16.39
C LYS A 229 -12.42 7.61 16.19
N ALA A 230 -11.94 7.38 14.96
CA ALA A 230 -10.54 7.54 14.63
C ALA A 230 -10.10 9.01 14.64
N VAL A 231 -10.98 9.96 14.29
CA VAL A 231 -10.65 11.40 14.21
C VAL A 231 -10.08 11.92 15.52
N GLY A 232 -10.73 11.64 16.64
CA GLY A 232 -10.25 12.10 17.96
C GLY A 232 -8.86 11.56 18.33
N LYS A 233 -8.53 10.32 17.92
CA LYS A 233 -7.21 9.73 18.10
C LYS A 233 -6.18 10.34 17.13
N ILE A 234 -6.56 10.58 15.86
CA ILE A 234 -5.69 11.17 14.84
C ILE A 234 -5.26 12.57 15.26
N VAL A 235 -6.20 13.47 15.56
CA VAL A 235 -5.90 14.89 15.90
C VAL A 235 -5.11 15.05 17.21
N THR A 236 -5.02 14.00 18.02
CA THR A 236 -4.19 13.96 19.23
C THR A 236 -2.96 13.08 19.08
N ALA A 237 -2.74 12.49 17.90
CA ALA A 237 -1.69 11.52 17.61
C ALA A 237 -1.62 10.34 18.61
N LYS A 238 -2.76 9.94 19.16
CA LYS A 238 -2.85 8.84 20.12
C LYS A 238 -3.22 7.54 19.39
N TYR A 239 -2.21 6.86 18.89
CA TYR A 239 -2.39 5.52 18.31
C TYR A 239 -2.34 4.42 19.39
N ASP A 240 -2.88 3.25 19.06
CA ASP A 240 -2.89 2.09 19.94
C ASP A 240 -1.46 1.54 20.09
N ASP A 241 -1.16 0.90 21.23
CA ASP A 241 0.13 0.28 21.47
C ASP A 241 0.40 -0.84 20.45
N PHE A 242 1.66 -1.04 20.09
CA PHE A 242 2.04 -2.15 19.25
C PHE A 242 1.80 -3.49 19.98
N PRO A 243 1.15 -4.48 19.29
CA PRO A 243 0.93 -5.79 19.89
C PRO A 243 2.21 -6.45 20.37
N ALA A 244 2.17 -7.04 21.55
CA ALA A 244 3.34 -7.67 22.18
C ALA A 244 3.98 -8.78 21.34
N PHE A 245 3.22 -9.42 20.42
CA PHE A 245 3.77 -10.47 19.58
C PHE A 245 4.88 -9.97 18.63
N ILE A 246 4.87 -8.69 18.27
CA ILE A 246 5.80 -8.08 17.31
C ILE A 246 7.25 -8.17 17.83
N THR A 247 7.45 -7.99 19.14
CA THR A 247 8.77 -7.98 19.78
C THR A 247 9.05 -9.20 20.65
N ARG A 248 8.08 -10.11 20.82
CA ARG A 248 8.19 -11.29 21.70
C ARG A 248 9.28 -12.26 21.27
N ASN A 249 9.41 -12.47 19.96
CA ASN A 249 10.34 -13.47 19.45
C ASN A 249 11.73 -12.87 19.24
N PRO A 250 12.78 -13.38 19.92
CA PRO A 250 14.15 -12.83 19.84
C PRO A 250 14.74 -12.78 18.42
N GLN A 251 14.32 -13.68 17.52
CA GLN A 251 14.81 -13.69 16.13
C GLN A 251 14.35 -12.47 15.32
N PHE A 252 13.21 -11.87 15.68
CA PHE A 252 12.64 -10.73 14.96
C PHE A 252 12.70 -9.44 15.75
N ASN A 253 12.95 -9.52 17.06
CA ASN A 253 12.85 -8.41 18.01
C ASN A 253 13.69 -7.19 17.57
N TYR A 254 14.96 -7.40 17.18
CA TYR A 254 15.84 -6.30 16.81
C TYR A 254 15.29 -5.48 15.64
N LEU A 255 14.95 -6.13 14.54
CA LEU A 255 14.36 -5.47 13.37
C LEU A 255 12.97 -4.89 13.67
N SER A 256 12.16 -5.61 14.44
CA SER A 256 10.83 -5.13 14.85
C SER A 256 10.92 -3.83 15.64
N ASN A 257 11.86 -3.72 16.58
CA ASN A 257 12.06 -2.49 17.37
C ASN A 257 12.53 -1.33 16.47
N GLN A 258 13.46 -1.58 15.54
CA GLN A 258 13.87 -0.54 14.58
C GLN A 258 12.69 -0.05 13.71
N LEU A 259 11.82 -0.97 13.24
CA LEU A 259 10.63 -0.60 12.49
C LEU A 259 9.64 0.21 13.35
N ILE A 260 9.39 -0.21 14.59
CA ILE A 260 8.54 0.53 15.54
C ILE A 260 9.07 1.95 15.74
N GLU A 261 10.39 2.11 15.92
CA GLU A 261 11.01 3.43 16.08
C GLU A 261 10.79 4.32 14.86
N ILE A 262 11.01 3.79 13.63
CA ILE A 262 10.79 4.55 12.39
C ILE A 262 9.30 4.91 12.25
N ILE A 263 8.40 3.95 12.45
CA ILE A 263 6.94 4.15 12.34
C ILE A 263 6.48 5.21 13.35
N SER A 264 6.91 5.11 14.61
CA SER A 264 6.57 6.07 15.68
C SER A 264 7.06 7.48 15.35
N SER A 265 8.25 7.61 14.74
CA SER A 265 8.77 8.92 14.32
C SER A 265 7.93 9.56 13.20
N CYS A 266 7.23 8.76 12.39
CA CYS A 266 6.30 9.25 11.36
C CYS A 266 4.97 9.74 11.94
N LEU A 267 4.53 9.17 13.08
CA LEU A 267 3.22 9.42 13.71
C LEU A 267 3.28 10.48 14.82
N VAL A 268 4.13 11.48 14.64
CA VAL A 268 4.26 12.62 15.55
C VAL A 268 3.28 13.72 15.19
N LEU A 269 2.61 14.31 16.20
CA LEU A 269 1.57 15.33 16.00
C LEU A 269 2.07 16.53 15.18
N GLU A 270 3.18 17.13 15.63
CA GLU A 270 3.77 18.30 14.95
C GLU A 270 4.44 17.87 13.64
N PRO A 271 3.98 18.35 12.45
CA PRO A 271 4.49 17.92 11.16
C PRO A 271 6.01 18.10 11.00
N LYS A 272 6.55 19.23 11.48
CA LYS A 272 7.98 19.57 11.37
C LYS A 272 8.90 18.63 12.16
N ASN A 273 8.36 17.89 13.11
CA ASN A 273 9.11 16.93 13.91
C ASN A 273 9.12 15.53 13.27
N ARG A 274 8.37 15.31 12.18
CA ARG A 274 8.42 14.06 11.41
C ARG A 274 9.68 14.02 10.56
N PRO A 275 10.26 12.84 10.32
CA PRO A 275 11.39 12.71 9.40
C PRO A 275 11.00 13.11 7.98
N THR A 276 11.97 13.54 7.18
CA THR A 276 11.78 13.66 5.73
C THR A 276 11.74 12.27 5.07
N ALA A 277 11.23 12.20 3.84
CA ALA A 277 11.23 10.94 3.09
C ALA A 277 12.66 10.40 2.89
N ASP A 278 13.65 11.29 2.64
CA ASP A 278 15.06 10.89 2.51
C ASP A 278 15.63 10.30 3.81
N GLN A 279 15.28 10.89 4.96
CA GLN A 279 15.69 10.35 6.26
C GLN A 279 15.08 8.96 6.52
N ILE A 280 13.82 8.72 6.07
CA ILE A 280 13.23 7.37 6.14
C ILE A 280 13.95 6.41 5.20
N VAL A 281 14.27 6.83 3.96
CA VAL A 281 15.05 6.01 3.02
C VAL A 281 16.38 5.62 3.64
N GLN A 282 17.09 6.57 4.26
CA GLN A 282 18.36 6.31 4.94
C GLN A 282 18.18 5.29 6.06
N LYS A 283 17.24 5.52 7.00
CA LYS A 283 16.96 4.59 8.11
C LYS A 283 16.59 3.18 7.60
N CYS A 284 15.75 3.09 6.55
CA CYS A 284 15.40 1.81 5.94
C CYS A 284 16.61 1.12 5.26
N SER A 285 17.57 1.86 4.73
CA SER A 285 18.78 1.29 4.11
C SER A 285 19.74 0.67 5.13
N GLU A 286 19.64 1.06 6.39
CA GLU A 286 20.42 0.54 7.51
C GLU A 286 19.80 -0.73 8.13
N LEU A 287 18.54 -1.06 7.77
CA LEU A 287 17.87 -2.27 8.25
C LEU A 287 18.47 -3.53 7.64
N CYS A 288 18.78 -4.51 8.46
CA CYS A 288 19.32 -5.79 8.03
C CYS A 288 18.23 -6.86 8.02
N TYR A 289 17.86 -7.36 6.83
CA TYR A 289 16.88 -8.42 6.65
C TYR A 289 17.12 -9.22 5.38
N PRO A 290 16.76 -10.53 5.34
CA PRO A 290 16.94 -11.32 4.15
C PRO A 290 15.85 -10.99 3.11
N ILE A 291 16.25 -10.95 1.82
CA ILE A 291 15.33 -10.92 0.69
C ILE A 291 15.28 -12.33 0.12
N ALA A 292 14.24 -13.08 0.44
CA ALA A 292 14.07 -14.45 0.00
C ALA A 292 12.66 -14.67 -0.59
N LYS A 293 12.56 -15.63 -1.49
CA LYS A 293 11.28 -16.03 -2.10
C LYS A 293 10.32 -16.51 -1.02
N ARG A 294 9.04 -16.11 -1.14
CA ARG A 294 7.97 -16.55 -0.25
C ARG A 294 7.21 -17.72 -0.84
N TYR A 295 6.89 -18.67 0.01
CA TYR A 295 6.09 -19.84 -0.28
C TYR A 295 4.86 -19.87 0.61
N ILE A 296 3.84 -20.58 0.16
CA ILE A 296 2.65 -20.88 0.95
C ILE A 296 2.56 -22.39 1.10
N GLY A 297 2.24 -22.83 2.29
CA GLY A 297 2.03 -24.24 2.59
C GLY A 297 1.04 -24.43 3.72
N THR A 298 0.80 -25.69 4.08
CA THR A 298 -0.10 -26.08 5.18
C THR A 298 0.70 -26.71 6.29
N LEU A 299 0.42 -26.29 7.52
CA LEU A 299 1.11 -26.84 8.69
C LEU A 299 0.65 -28.26 8.95
N GLU A 300 1.59 -29.20 9.01
CA GLU A 300 1.30 -30.56 9.47
C GLU A 300 1.09 -30.62 10.99
N THR A 301 0.53 -31.71 11.48
CA THR A 301 0.47 -31.97 12.92
C THR A 301 1.90 -31.99 13.48
N PRO A 302 2.24 -31.10 14.44
CA PRO A 302 3.57 -31.08 15.00
C PRO A 302 3.96 -32.42 15.62
N ARG A 303 5.16 -32.91 15.32
CA ARG A 303 5.67 -34.19 15.89
C ARG A 303 6.00 -34.06 17.37
N ASN A 304 6.27 -32.84 17.83
CA ASN A 304 6.49 -32.50 19.24
C ASN A 304 6.18 -31.01 19.50
N SER A 305 6.41 -30.53 20.72
CA SER A 305 6.13 -29.15 21.12
C SER A 305 7.10 -28.11 20.55
N PHE A 306 8.20 -28.49 19.90
CA PHE A 306 9.27 -27.59 19.50
C PHE A 306 9.38 -27.36 18.00
N PHE A 307 9.00 -28.34 17.16
CA PHE A 307 9.14 -28.25 15.71
C PHE A 307 8.05 -29.04 14.97
N GLY A 308 7.95 -28.84 13.68
CA GLY A 308 7.08 -29.55 12.78
C GLY A 308 7.51 -29.38 11.33
N PHE A 309 6.60 -29.73 10.43
CA PHE A 309 6.81 -29.63 9.00
C PHE A 309 5.69 -28.81 8.35
N ILE A 310 6.02 -28.17 7.24
CA ILE A 310 5.08 -27.46 6.38
C ILE A 310 4.99 -28.26 5.09
N GLN A 311 3.79 -28.70 4.76
CA GLN A 311 3.50 -29.37 3.50
C GLN A 311 3.38 -28.37 2.37
N ARG A 312 4.03 -28.64 1.25
CA ARG A 312 3.90 -27.92 -0.01
C ARG A 312 3.31 -28.86 -1.08
N PRO A 313 2.44 -28.35 -1.99
CA PRO A 313 2.03 -29.14 -3.14
C PRO A 313 3.24 -29.53 -3.99
N ASP A 314 3.36 -30.80 -4.34
CA ASP A 314 4.36 -31.35 -5.27
C ASP A 314 5.84 -31.11 -4.91
N GLU A 315 6.15 -30.71 -3.68
CA GLU A 315 7.51 -30.45 -3.21
C GLU A 315 7.75 -31.13 -1.83
N PRO A 316 9.01 -31.39 -1.46
CA PRO A 316 9.33 -31.93 -0.14
C PRO A 316 8.86 -31.02 1.00
N ASN A 317 8.45 -31.63 2.11
CA ASN A 317 8.07 -30.91 3.32
C ASN A 317 9.24 -30.09 3.87
N VAL A 318 8.92 -28.91 4.38
CA VAL A 318 9.92 -27.97 4.94
C VAL A 318 9.85 -28.01 6.46
N PHE A 319 11.01 -28.19 7.09
CA PHE A 319 11.16 -28.16 8.53
C PHE A 319 10.98 -26.74 9.08
N TYR A 320 10.29 -26.58 10.20
CA TYR A 320 10.29 -25.36 10.99
C TYR A 320 10.50 -25.65 12.47
N HIS A 321 11.18 -24.74 13.16
CA HIS A 321 11.25 -24.67 14.60
C HIS A 321 10.31 -23.58 15.13
N ASN A 322 9.73 -23.73 16.31
CA ASN A 322 8.79 -22.73 16.85
C ASN A 322 9.39 -21.32 16.94
N ASN A 323 10.70 -21.19 17.14
CA ASN A 323 11.38 -19.89 17.12
C ASN A 323 11.36 -19.21 15.74
N CYS A 324 11.03 -19.94 14.68
CA CYS A 324 10.87 -19.37 13.32
C CYS A 324 9.46 -18.77 13.10
N ILE A 325 8.53 -18.96 14.05
CA ILE A 325 7.17 -18.46 13.93
C ILE A 325 7.16 -16.99 14.37
N TYR A 326 6.62 -16.14 13.48
CA TYR A 326 6.33 -14.75 13.78
C TYR A 326 4.84 -14.58 14.05
N GLY A 327 4.49 -13.96 15.16
CA GLY A 327 3.11 -13.73 15.59
C GLY A 327 2.49 -14.93 16.31
N ASP A 328 1.22 -15.18 16.05
CA ASP A 328 0.47 -16.27 16.66
C ASP A 328 0.91 -17.62 16.12
N LYS A 329 0.99 -18.60 17.03
CA LYS A 329 1.36 -19.97 16.65
C LYS A 329 0.25 -20.60 15.84
N PRO A 330 0.50 -20.97 14.57
CA PRO A 330 -0.49 -21.66 13.76
C PRO A 330 -0.73 -23.08 14.26
N VAL A 331 -1.95 -23.60 14.04
CA VAL A 331 -2.32 -24.97 14.35
C VAL A 331 -2.27 -25.85 13.10
N ALA A 332 -2.30 -27.18 13.28
CA ALA A 332 -2.31 -28.13 12.18
C ALA A 332 -3.48 -27.86 11.21
N GLY A 333 -3.21 -27.92 9.91
CA GLY A 333 -4.16 -27.64 8.85
C GLY A 333 -4.26 -26.16 8.46
N GLU A 334 -3.70 -25.24 9.24
CA GLU A 334 -3.69 -23.82 8.87
C GLU A 334 -2.65 -23.50 7.79
N ARG A 335 -2.98 -22.51 6.97
CA ARG A 335 -2.08 -22.00 5.94
C ARG A 335 -1.04 -21.07 6.55
N VAL A 336 0.19 -21.22 6.07
CA VAL A 336 1.32 -20.38 6.48
C VAL A 336 2.09 -19.88 5.27
N MET A 337 2.61 -18.67 5.39
CA MET A 337 3.59 -18.09 4.48
C MET A 337 4.98 -18.24 5.12
N PHE A 338 5.99 -18.55 4.32
CA PHE A 338 7.37 -18.70 4.80
C PHE A 338 8.38 -18.49 3.66
N SER A 339 9.65 -18.29 4.02
CA SER A 339 10.78 -18.46 3.11
C SER A 339 11.50 -19.75 3.40
N CYS A 340 12.14 -20.33 2.38
CA CYS A 340 12.79 -21.63 2.44
C CYS A 340 14.30 -21.47 2.29
N TYR A 341 15.06 -22.08 3.16
CA TYR A 341 16.52 -22.09 3.17
C TYR A 341 17.04 -23.53 3.23
N THR A 342 18.11 -23.80 2.50
CA THR A 342 18.74 -25.12 2.49
C THR A 342 19.24 -25.51 3.88
N GLY A 343 18.90 -26.72 4.32
CA GLY A 343 19.30 -27.30 5.58
C GLY A 343 19.89 -28.71 5.45
N GLY A 344 20.62 -29.17 6.46
CA GLY A 344 21.08 -30.55 6.50
C GLY A 344 19.92 -31.54 6.74
N GLY A 345 19.53 -32.29 5.71
CA GLY A 345 18.45 -33.28 5.76
C GLY A 345 17.07 -32.78 5.32
N ALA A 346 16.69 -31.56 5.64
CA ALA A 346 15.48 -30.92 5.15
C ALA A 346 15.69 -29.43 5.06
N ASP A 347 15.01 -28.78 4.10
CA ASP A 347 14.93 -27.33 4.01
C ASP A 347 14.26 -26.74 5.24
N ARG A 348 14.63 -25.50 5.59
CA ARG A 348 14.18 -24.80 6.81
C ARG A 348 13.36 -23.57 6.48
N ALA A 349 12.22 -23.43 7.16
CA ALA A 349 11.33 -22.29 7.02
C ALA A 349 11.68 -21.15 8.02
N LEU A 350 11.84 -19.91 7.50
CA LEU A 350 12.03 -18.69 8.30
C LEU A 350 11.69 -17.44 7.46
N PRO A 351 10.86 -16.50 7.93
CA PRO A 351 9.91 -16.67 9.04
C PRO A 351 8.79 -17.61 8.66
N VAL A 352 8.01 -18.08 9.63
CA VAL A 352 6.73 -18.77 9.42
C VAL A 352 5.62 -17.88 9.94
N VAL A 353 4.70 -17.48 9.09
CA VAL A 353 3.62 -16.53 9.39
C VAL A 353 2.28 -17.15 9.03
N ARG A 354 1.34 -17.12 9.97
CA ARG A 354 -0.04 -17.54 9.72
C ARG A 354 -0.72 -16.58 8.74
N ILE A 355 -1.44 -17.13 7.75
CA ILE A 355 -2.22 -16.36 6.78
C ILE A 355 -3.69 -16.80 6.79
N LYS A 356 -4.56 -15.94 6.21
CA LYS A 356 -6.01 -16.19 6.10
C LYS A 356 -6.34 -17.28 5.09
#